data_ec72450d78b43fde068cb015e41bea1d
#
_entry.id   ec72450d78b43fde068cb015e41bea1d
#
_cell.length_a   1.000
_cell.length_b   1.000
_cell.length_c   1.000
_cell.angle_alpha   90.00
_cell.angle_beta   90.00
_cell.angle_gamma   90.00
#
_symmetry.space_group_name_H-M   'P 1'
#
loop_
_entity.id
_entity.type
_entity.pdbx_description
1 polymer ?
#
loop_
_entity_poly.entity_id
_entity_poly.type
_entity_poly.pdbx_seq_one_letter_code
_entity_poly.pdbx_strand_id
1 'polypeptide(L)'
;MPSSIPCGDLDLNIAHPHGMPTLVPSAALEQRLDWRLIPAQGDGPMGAVNASPLPPLAVHLHVHYLETLPKLLNALNACRTGTQGLRLWISTDRSAKADAITAALQQHPIATQATTIAVRVCPNRGRNLGPLLLHLWPELQQEALVLHLHGKRSKETDLGDAWLEQLLKRLLPDGQTVLALRQRFHNDPHLGVVMPQPPELIRPYLNWGMNFELACQLAHGMGLRLHPDAVLAFPAGGMFWARPAAIAPLTKCLAVMETLPQEPLAVDGSSLHAIERLVAHACEASGHHWRLACEASPTASSASSLSVLTSQPEEFQQATSLLALHCRQLQTSCEQKEADLLCSETNLERCSQQLLQADSTIKELVQRLTERDQQIQTMANSWGWKLTRLWQRLWKRAGT
;
A
#
# COMPACT_ATOMS: atom_id res chain seq x y z
N MET A 1 -21.36 -2.61 -22.12
CA MET A 1 -21.70 -3.37 -20.92
C MET A 1 -20.39 -3.90 -20.39
N PRO A 2 -19.88 -3.49 -19.22
CA PRO A 2 -18.71 -4.14 -18.67
C PRO A 2 -19.09 -5.58 -18.36
N SER A 3 -18.31 -6.49 -18.90
CA SER A 3 -18.37 -7.90 -18.62
C SER A 3 -18.36 -8.12 -17.11
N SER A 4 -19.22 -9.02 -16.65
CA SER A 4 -19.34 -9.52 -15.30
C SER A 4 -18.01 -9.50 -14.55
N ILE A 5 -18.01 -8.84 -13.41
CA ILE A 5 -16.86 -8.78 -12.49
C ILE A 5 -16.42 -10.21 -12.21
N PRO A 6 -15.13 -10.54 -12.43
CA PRO A 6 -14.65 -11.92 -12.32
C PRO A 6 -14.58 -12.45 -10.87
N CYS A 7 -15.11 -11.74 -9.91
CA CYS A 7 -15.16 -12.11 -8.50
C CYS A 7 -16.31 -13.05 -8.13
N GLY A 8 -16.80 -13.82 -9.05
CA GLY A 8 -17.86 -14.78 -8.78
C GLY A 8 -19.25 -14.16 -8.78
N ASP A 9 -20.23 -14.97 -8.46
CA ASP A 9 -21.65 -14.60 -8.42
C ASP A 9 -21.99 -13.75 -7.19
N LEU A 10 -21.08 -12.86 -6.78
CA LEU A 10 -21.26 -12.03 -5.63
C LEU A 10 -22.12 -10.85 -6.02
N ASP A 11 -23.24 -10.76 -5.39
CA ASP A 11 -23.91 -9.49 -5.27
C ASP A 11 -23.07 -8.60 -4.35
N LEU A 12 -22.14 -7.87 -4.96
CA LEU A 12 -21.19 -6.98 -4.28
C LEU A 12 -21.88 -5.90 -3.45
N ASN A 13 -23.18 -5.71 -3.66
CA ASN A 13 -23.98 -4.76 -2.86
C ASN A 13 -24.30 -5.30 -1.47
N ILE A 14 -24.21 -6.62 -1.27
CA ILE A 14 -24.49 -7.28 0.01
C ILE A 14 -23.20 -7.57 0.75
N ALA A 15 -22.12 -7.84 0.03
CA ALA A 15 -20.89 -8.31 0.62
C ALA A 15 -19.98 -7.12 0.92
N HIS A 16 -19.86 -6.75 2.11
CA HIS A 16 -18.84 -5.87 2.71
C HIS A 16 -18.03 -5.04 1.70
N PRO A 17 -18.65 -4.19 0.89
CA PRO A 17 -17.97 -3.48 -0.20
C PRO A 17 -16.83 -2.59 0.32
N HIS A 18 -16.82 -2.30 1.60
CA HIS A 18 -15.79 -1.53 2.28
C HIS A 18 -14.81 -2.40 3.07
N GLY A 19 -14.81 -3.71 2.83
CA GLY A 19 -13.83 -4.60 3.41
C GLY A 19 -13.90 -4.69 4.92
N MET A 20 -15.05 -5.03 5.46
CA MET A 20 -15.13 -5.35 6.88
C MET A 20 -14.13 -6.47 7.22
N PRO A 21 -13.51 -6.44 8.39
CA PRO A 21 -12.58 -7.50 8.77
C PRO A 21 -13.25 -8.85 8.71
N THR A 22 -12.62 -9.78 8.04
CA THR A 22 -13.10 -11.16 7.98
C THR A 22 -12.82 -11.81 9.32
N LEU A 23 -13.84 -12.02 10.10
CA LEU A 23 -13.73 -12.60 11.43
C LEU A 23 -14.25 -14.02 11.52
N VAL A 24 -14.64 -14.60 10.41
CA VAL A 24 -15.21 -15.94 10.44
C VAL A 24 -14.08 -16.95 10.56
N PRO A 25 -13.90 -17.54 11.72
CA PRO A 25 -13.01 -18.67 11.86
C PRO A 25 -13.66 -19.85 11.14
N SER A 26 -13.07 -20.27 10.06
CA SER A 26 -13.37 -21.58 9.51
C SER A 26 -12.29 -22.56 9.98
N ALA A 27 -12.61 -23.85 10.03
CA ALA A 27 -11.62 -24.90 10.28
C ALA A 27 -10.43 -24.78 9.28
N ALA A 28 -10.66 -24.26 8.09
CA ALA A 28 -9.62 -23.96 7.10
C ALA A 28 -8.72 -22.80 7.54
N LEU A 29 -9.23 -21.83 8.29
CA LEU A 29 -8.44 -20.75 8.88
C LEU A 29 -7.48 -21.29 9.93
N GLU A 30 -7.94 -22.20 10.76
CA GLU A 30 -7.13 -22.82 11.81
C GLU A 30 -5.91 -23.56 11.26
N GLN A 31 -6.04 -24.16 10.09
CA GLN A 31 -4.93 -24.81 9.41
C GLN A 31 -3.97 -23.83 8.73
N ARG A 32 -4.45 -22.65 8.35
CA ARG A 32 -3.67 -21.65 7.61
C ARG A 32 -2.94 -20.66 8.51
N LEU A 33 -3.52 -20.33 9.67
CA LEU A 33 -2.93 -19.42 10.62
C LEU A 33 -2.04 -20.20 11.60
N ASP A 34 -0.80 -20.40 11.25
CA ASP A 34 0.21 -20.79 12.22
C ASP A 34 0.92 -19.52 12.74
N TRP A 35 0.48 -19.06 13.88
CA TRP A 35 0.96 -17.86 14.53
C TRP A 35 2.38 -18.03 15.09
N ARG A 36 2.92 -19.24 15.10
CA ARG A 36 4.24 -19.56 15.59
C ARG A 36 5.13 -20.06 14.47
N LEU A 37 5.95 -19.21 13.98
CA LEU A 37 6.98 -19.64 13.08
C LEU A 37 8.19 -20.17 13.79
N ILE A 38 8.39 -19.68 14.98
CA ILE A 38 9.47 -20.07 15.84
C ILE A 38 8.94 -21.23 16.66
N PRO A 39 9.58 -22.39 16.60
CA PRO A 39 9.22 -23.46 17.52
C PRO A 39 9.27 -22.86 18.92
N ALA A 40 8.11 -22.89 19.62
CA ALA A 40 8.19 -22.88 21.05
C ALA A 40 9.21 -23.96 21.40
N GLN A 41 10.15 -23.65 22.28
CA GLN A 41 11.04 -24.66 22.83
C GLN A 41 10.17 -25.86 23.23
N GLY A 42 10.11 -26.91 22.43
CA GLY A 42 9.21 -28.03 22.73
C GLY A 42 8.73 -28.88 21.57
N ASP A 43 8.78 -28.41 20.35
CA ASP A 43 8.64 -29.32 19.23
C ASP A 43 9.92 -30.16 19.17
N GLY A 44 9.92 -31.30 19.83
CA GLY A 44 10.94 -32.32 19.98
C GLY A 44 12.40 -31.97 19.69
N PRO A 45 13.37 -32.76 20.04
CA PRO A 45 14.75 -32.40 19.77
C PRO A 45 14.84 -32.05 18.30
N MET A 46 15.26 -30.79 18.00
CA MET A 46 15.62 -30.36 16.65
C MET A 46 16.45 -31.51 16.08
N GLY A 47 15.84 -32.32 15.22
CA GLY A 47 16.51 -33.44 14.63
C GLY A 47 17.85 -32.94 14.16
N ALA A 48 18.91 -33.66 14.46
CA ALA A 48 20.29 -33.24 14.28
C ALA A 48 20.38 -32.39 13.01
N VAL A 49 20.81 -31.17 13.17
CA VAL A 49 20.93 -30.20 12.07
C VAL A 49 21.57 -30.92 10.93
N ASN A 50 20.80 -31.34 9.95
CA ASN A 50 21.37 -31.91 8.74
C ASN A 50 22.25 -30.81 8.17
N ALA A 51 23.54 -31.04 8.23
CA ALA A 51 24.58 -30.07 7.94
C ALA A 51 24.67 -29.65 6.44
N SER A 52 23.57 -29.78 5.71
CA SER A 52 23.49 -29.28 4.36
C SER A 52 23.55 -27.75 4.41
N PRO A 53 24.46 -27.12 3.68
CA PRO A 53 24.58 -25.67 3.66
C PRO A 53 23.28 -25.08 3.14
N LEU A 54 22.73 -24.14 3.89
CA LEU A 54 21.55 -23.40 3.46
C LEU A 54 21.85 -22.57 2.23
N PRO A 55 20.92 -22.42 1.29
CA PRO A 55 21.12 -21.59 0.11
C PRO A 55 21.40 -20.15 0.53
N PRO A 56 22.06 -19.34 -0.33
CA PRO A 56 22.25 -17.92 -0.10
C PRO A 56 20.92 -17.22 0.23
N LEU A 57 20.99 -16.22 1.08
CA LEU A 57 19.85 -15.36 1.41
C LEU A 57 19.93 -14.09 0.56
N ALA A 58 18.91 -13.80 -0.21
CA ALA A 58 18.75 -12.51 -0.85
C ALA A 58 17.90 -11.58 0.03
N VAL A 59 18.34 -10.34 0.20
CA VAL A 59 17.58 -9.30 0.86
C VAL A 59 17.29 -8.20 -0.16
N HIS A 60 16.03 -7.95 -0.43
CA HIS A 60 15.59 -6.73 -1.11
C HIS A 60 15.25 -5.68 -0.09
N LEU A 61 15.98 -4.57 -0.10
CA LEU A 61 15.79 -3.43 0.78
C LEU A 61 15.38 -2.20 -0.04
N HIS A 62 14.13 -1.74 0.09
CA HIS A 62 13.71 -0.49 -0.53
C HIS A 62 13.88 0.69 0.42
N VAL A 63 14.74 1.66 0.06
CA VAL A 63 15.06 2.84 0.88
C VAL A 63 14.56 4.11 0.18
N HIS A 64 13.37 4.53 0.53
CA HIS A 64 12.84 5.84 0.14
C HIS A 64 13.23 6.93 1.12
N TYR A 65 13.23 6.64 2.43
CA TYR A 65 13.60 7.54 3.52
C TYR A 65 14.96 7.14 4.08
N LEU A 66 15.98 7.97 3.84
CA LEU A 66 17.36 7.69 4.29
C LEU A 66 17.47 7.58 5.82
N GLU A 67 16.66 8.32 6.56
CA GLU A 67 16.64 8.29 8.01
C GLU A 67 16.27 6.92 8.59
N THR A 68 15.61 6.06 7.82
CA THR A 68 15.28 4.70 8.26
C THR A 68 16.42 3.71 8.01
N LEU A 69 17.39 4.07 7.18
CA LEU A 69 18.48 3.17 6.76
C LEU A 69 19.28 2.58 7.92
N PRO A 70 19.71 3.36 8.93
CA PRO A 70 20.47 2.80 10.06
C PRO A 70 19.68 1.72 10.82
N LYS A 71 18.38 1.93 11.06
CA LYS A 71 17.52 0.96 11.73
C LYS A 71 17.39 -0.34 10.91
N LEU A 72 17.24 -0.23 9.61
CA LEU A 72 17.13 -1.36 8.68
C LEU A 72 18.44 -2.15 8.60
N LEU A 73 19.58 -1.48 8.45
CA LEU A 73 20.90 -2.13 8.44
C LEU A 73 21.21 -2.82 9.76
N ASN A 74 20.88 -2.20 10.88
CA ASN A 74 21.07 -2.82 12.21
C ASN A 74 20.20 -4.08 12.36
N ALA A 75 18.96 -4.09 11.88
CA ALA A 75 18.12 -5.27 11.92
C ALA A 75 18.71 -6.42 11.07
N LEU A 76 19.35 -6.12 9.95
CA LEU A 76 20.00 -7.12 9.11
C LEU A 76 21.18 -7.82 9.79
N ASN A 77 21.69 -7.34 10.91
CA ASN A 77 22.69 -8.07 11.69
C ASN A 77 22.20 -9.46 12.13
N ALA A 78 20.88 -9.65 12.30
CA ALA A 78 20.29 -10.95 12.56
C ALA A 78 20.52 -11.96 11.43
N CYS A 79 20.73 -11.49 10.20
CA CYS A 79 21.00 -12.34 9.04
C CYS A 79 22.46 -12.85 8.99
N ARG A 80 23.32 -12.40 9.90
CA ARG A 80 24.75 -12.76 9.92
C ARG A 80 24.98 -14.20 10.38
N THR A 81 24.10 -14.74 11.18
CA THR A 81 24.26 -16.09 11.76
C THR A 81 23.98 -17.16 10.70
N GLY A 82 24.94 -18.06 10.48
CA GLY A 82 24.75 -19.22 9.58
C GLY A 82 24.60 -18.85 8.08
N THR A 83 25.00 -17.66 7.68
CA THR A 83 24.81 -17.19 6.32
C THR A 83 26.10 -17.30 5.53
N GLN A 84 26.24 -18.37 4.72
CA GLN A 84 27.16 -18.34 3.61
C GLN A 84 26.44 -17.71 2.43
N GLY A 85 26.89 -16.52 1.99
CA GLY A 85 26.36 -15.87 0.80
C GLY A 85 25.11 -15.03 1.02
N LEU A 86 25.23 -13.93 1.78
CA LEU A 86 24.22 -12.88 1.81
C LEU A 86 24.29 -12.03 0.53
N ARG A 87 23.17 -11.79 -0.13
CA ARG A 87 23.06 -10.93 -1.30
C ARG A 87 22.12 -9.77 -0.99
N LEU A 88 22.62 -8.55 -1.12
CA LEU A 88 21.87 -7.32 -0.83
C LEU A 88 21.49 -6.62 -2.13
N TRP A 89 20.20 -6.58 -2.39
CA TRP A 89 19.58 -5.85 -3.50
C TRP A 89 18.88 -4.63 -2.93
N ILE A 90 19.43 -3.45 -3.13
CA ILE A 90 18.91 -2.22 -2.52
C ILE A 90 18.37 -1.32 -3.61
N SER A 91 17.15 -0.84 -3.43
CA SER A 91 16.48 0.08 -4.35
C SER A 91 16.20 1.42 -3.69
N THR A 92 16.32 2.49 -4.45
CA THR A 92 15.97 3.86 -4.07
C THR A 92 15.49 4.66 -5.28
N ASP A 93 14.99 5.87 -5.06
CA ASP A 93 14.38 6.69 -6.11
C ASP A 93 15.29 7.75 -6.72
N ARG A 94 16.49 7.98 -6.16
CA ARG A 94 17.42 9.04 -6.61
C ARG A 94 18.87 8.62 -6.49
N SER A 95 19.72 9.08 -7.41
CA SER A 95 21.16 8.81 -7.38
C SER A 95 21.85 9.32 -6.12
N ALA A 96 21.54 10.53 -5.67
CA ALA A 96 22.10 11.06 -4.43
C ALA A 96 21.78 10.19 -3.18
N LYS A 97 20.61 9.53 -3.16
CA LYS A 97 20.29 8.57 -2.11
C LYS A 97 21.09 7.27 -2.29
N ALA A 98 21.28 6.82 -3.52
CA ALA A 98 22.09 5.64 -3.80
C ALA A 98 23.56 5.82 -3.36
N ASP A 99 24.11 7.01 -3.57
CA ASP A 99 25.47 7.36 -3.10
C ASP A 99 25.55 7.36 -1.57
N ALA A 100 24.55 7.95 -0.89
CA ALA A 100 24.49 7.95 0.57
C ALA A 100 24.32 6.54 1.16
N ILE A 101 23.50 5.68 0.52
CA ILE A 101 23.31 4.28 0.90
C ILE A 101 24.64 3.52 0.73
N THR A 102 25.33 3.73 -0.37
CA THR A 102 26.61 3.08 -0.64
C THR A 102 27.66 3.47 0.39
N ALA A 103 27.75 4.77 0.72
CA ALA A 103 28.65 5.26 1.77
C ALA A 103 28.35 4.67 3.15
N ALA A 104 27.04 4.57 3.51
CA ALA A 104 26.61 3.96 4.77
C ALA A 104 26.97 2.46 4.83
N LEU A 105 26.81 1.74 3.73
CA LEU A 105 27.14 0.32 3.63
C LEU A 105 28.64 0.07 3.81
N GLN A 106 29.49 0.92 3.24
CA GLN A 106 30.96 0.79 3.37
C GLN A 106 31.41 0.82 4.83
N GLN A 107 30.66 1.48 5.69
CA GLN A 107 30.94 1.60 7.12
C GLN A 107 30.21 0.56 7.98
N HIS A 108 29.27 -0.19 7.40
CA HIS A 108 28.43 -1.13 8.15
C HIS A 108 28.98 -2.58 8.06
N PRO A 109 29.04 -3.31 9.20
CA PRO A 109 29.58 -4.68 9.24
C PRO A 109 28.90 -5.67 8.28
N ILE A 110 27.65 -5.42 7.88
CA ILE A 110 26.92 -6.30 6.96
C ILE A 110 27.59 -6.38 5.59
N ALA A 111 28.30 -5.33 5.16
CA ALA A 111 28.97 -5.29 3.86
C ALA A 111 30.10 -6.31 3.75
N THR A 112 30.79 -6.62 4.86
CA THR A 112 31.87 -7.62 4.87
C THR A 112 31.38 -9.05 4.71
N GLN A 113 30.07 -9.26 4.90
CA GLN A 113 29.44 -10.58 4.84
C GLN A 113 28.59 -10.80 3.58
N ALA A 114 28.23 -9.72 2.93
CA ALA A 114 27.50 -9.78 1.69
C ALA A 114 28.45 -10.22 0.55
N THR A 115 28.07 -11.27 -0.16
CA THR A 115 28.76 -11.72 -1.38
C THR A 115 28.39 -10.87 -2.59
N THR A 116 27.24 -10.20 -2.51
CA THR A 116 26.76 -9.29 -3.55
C THR A 116 26.09 -8.10 -2.88
N ILE A 117 26.45 -6.90 -3.31
CA ILE A 117 25.74 -5.67 -2.93
C ILE A 117 25.45 -4.90 -4.21
N ALA A 118 24.18 -4.65 -4.50
CA ALA A 118 23.76 -3.86 -5.63
C ALA A 118 22.77 -2.78 -5.17
N VAL A 119 23.11 -1.52 -5.44
CA VAL A 119 22.23 -0.37 -5.22
C VAL A 119 21.67 0.08 -6.57
N ARG A 120 20.35 0.09 -6.70
CA ARG A 120 19.64 0.44 -7.95
C ARG A 120 18.77 1.66 -7.74
N VAL A 121 18.88 2.61 -8.67
CA VAL A 121 17.94 3.72 -8.75
C VAL A 121 16.75 3.29 -9.60
N CYS A 122 15.57 3.32 -9.03
CA CYS A 122 14.32 2.94 -9.69
C CYS A 122 13.38 4.15 -9.74
N PRO A 123 12.49 4.23 -10.74
CA PRO A 123 11.45 5.26 -10.75
C PRO A 123 10.64 5.27 -9.45
N ASN A 124 10.29 6.45 -8.95
CA ASN A 124 9.46 6.61 -7.75
C ASN A 124 7.99 6.28 -8.07
N ARG A 125 7.74 5.04 -8.45
CA ARG A 125 6.42 4.51 -8.76
C ARG A 125 6.28 3.13 -8.16
N GLY A 126 5.09 2.84 -7.65
CA GLY A 126 4.80 1.52 -7.09
C GLY A 126 5.37 1.29 -5.71
N ARG A 127 5.75 2.35 -4.98
CA ARG A 127 6.34 2.26 -3.63
C ARG A 127 7.44 1.18 -3.55
N ASN A 128 7.37 0.30 -2.56
CA ASN A 128 8.27 -0.84 -2.36
C ASN A 128 7.98 -2.01 -3.31
N LEU A 129 6.73 -2.18 -3.76
CA LEU A 129 6.33 -3.29 -4.64
C LEU A 129 6.76 -3.09 -6.09
N GLY A 130 6.77 -1.85 -6.59
CA GLY A 130 7.29 -1.54 -7.92
C GLY A 130 8.75 -1.97 -8.09
N PRO A 131 9.68 -1.52 -7.24
CA PRO A 131 11.07 -1.99 -7.25
C PRO A 131 11.20 -3.51 -7.10
N LEU A 132 10.42 -4.14 -6.22
CA LEU A 132 10.45 -5.60 -6.00
C LEU A 132 10.04 -6.38 -7.26
N LEU A 133 8.87 -6.07 -7.81
CA LEU A 133 8.19 -6.91 -8.80
C LEU A 133 8.50 -6.54 -10.25
N LEU A 134 9.06 -5.36 -10.50
CA LEU A 134 9.43 -4.91 -11.85
C LEU A 134 10.91 -4.74 -12.03
N HIS A 135 11.57 -3.97 -11.15
CA HIS A 135 12.92 -3.49 -11.44
C HIS A 135 14.01 -4.46 -10.98
N LEU A 136 13.77 -5.22 -9.92
CA LEU A 136 14.71 -6.21 -9.38
C LEU A 136 14.19 -7.65 -9.54
N TRP A 137 13.02 -7.82 -10.12
CA TRP A 137 12.46 -9.15 -10.33
C TRP A 137 13.33 -10.08 -11.17
N PRO A 138 13.98 -9.63 -12.27
CA PRO A 138 14.86 -10.51 -13.05
C PRO A 138 15.98 -11.17 -12.24
N GLU A 139 16.51 -10.45 -11.25
CA GLU A 139 17.55 -10.96 -10.34
C GLU A 139 16.91 -11.78 -9.20
N LEU A 140 15.90 -11.24 -8.56
CA LEU A 140 15.28 -11.84 -7.37
C LEU A 140 14.55 -13.16 -7.66
N GLN A 141 13.98 -13.34 -8.84
CA GLN A 141 13.33 -14.60 -9.21
C GLN A 141 14.29 -15.79 -9.30
N GLN A 142 15.60 -15.55 -9.40
CA GLN A 142 16.63 -16.58 -9.43
C GLN A 142 17.09 -16.99 -8.03
N GLU A 143 16.65 -16.30 -6.99
CA GLU A 143 17.05 -16.56 -5.62
C GLU A 143 16.20 -17.68 -5.01
N ALA A 144 16.77 -18.43 -4.08
CA ALA A 144 16.05 -19.48 -3.37
C ALA A 144 15.07 -18.91 -2.33
N LEU A 145 15.47 -17.82 -1.70
CA LEU A 145 14.73 -17.15 -0.63
C LEU A 145 15.05 -15.66 -0.63
N VAL A 146 14.01 -14.85 -0.57
CA VAL A 146 14.10 -13.39 -0.51
C VAL A 146 13.46 -12.88 0.77
N LEU A 147 14.16 -12.00 1.47
CA LEU A 147 13.61 -11.15 2.52
C LEU A 147 13.34 -9.77 1.91
N HIS A 148 12.08 -9.36 1.87
CA HIS A 148 11.69 -8.03 1.42
C HIS A 148 11.45 -7.09 2.60
N LEU A 149 12.20 -5.99 2.63
CA LEU A 149 12.12 -4.95 3.65
C LEU A 149 12.05 -3.57 2.99
N HIS A 150 11.48 -2.61 3.69
CA HIS A 150 11.53 -1.21 3.25
C HIS A 150 11.47 -0.22 4.41
N GLY A 151 11.93 1.01 4.16
CA GLY A 151 11.76 2.11 5.10
C GLY A 151 10.29 2.53 5.16
N LYS A 152 9.66 2.40 6.32
CA LYS A 152 8.29 2.84 6.55
C LYS A 152 8.30 4.09 7.41
N ARG A 153 7.60 5.12 6.93
CA ARG A 153 7.32 6.32 7.71
C ARG A 153 5.85 6.66 7.53
N SER A 154 5.13 6.82 8.62
CA SER A 154 3.80 7.40 8.60
C SER A 154 3.96 8.90 8.83
N LYS A 155 3.53 9.71 7.87
CA LYS A 155 3.55 11.18 8.03
C LYS A 155 2.42 11.68 8.93
N GLU A 156 1.43 10.84 9.15
CA GLU A 156 0.16 11.20 9.78
C GLU A 156 0.07 10.73 11.24
N THR A 157 0.98 9.86 11.69
CA THR A 157 0.96 9.32 13.05
C THR A 157 2.37 9.05 13.55
N ASP A 158 2.62 9.28 14.84
CA ASP A 158 3.86 8.88 15.54
C ASP A 158 4.03 7.34 15.61
N LEU A 159 3.04 6.62 15.10
CA LEU A 159 2.99 5.16 15.06
C LEU A 159 3.91 4.53 14.02
N GLY A 160 4.39 5.31 13.03
CA GLY A 160 5.18 4.78 11.92
C GLY A 160 6.48 4.14 12.36
N ASP A 161 7.21 4.77 13.28
CA ASP A 161 8.48 4.25 13.80
C ASP A 161 8.29 3.04 14.71
N ALA A 162 7.28 3.07 15.57
CA ALA A 162 6.93 1.93 16.43
C ALA A 162 6.46 0.74 15.60
N TRP A 163 5.71 0.99 14.54
CA TRP A 163 5.26 -0.06 13.63
C TRP A 163 6.43 -0.69 12.87
N LEU A 164 7.34 0.12 12.30
CA LEU A 164 8.55 -0.39 11.66
C LEU A 164 9.37 -1.28 12.62
N GLU A 165 9.54 -0.83 13.85
CA GLU A 165 10.27 -1.59 14.86
C GLU A 165 9.62 -2.94 15.18
N GLN A 166 8.30 -2.98 15.32
CA GLN A 166 7.57 -4.21 15.53
C GLN A 166 7.64 -5.17 14.34
N LEU A 167 7.59 -4.66 13.11
CA LEU A 167 7.76 -5.48 11.92
C LEU A 167 9.16 -6.09 11.86
N LEU A 168 10.19 -5.29 12.09
CA LEU A 168 11.59 -5.76 12.12
C LEU A 168 11.82 -6.77 13.24
N LYS A 169 11.27 -6.52 14.43
CA LYS A 169 11.38 -7.45 15.56
C LYS A 169 10.74 -8.80 15.30
N ARG A 170 9.66 -8.87 14.49
CA ARG A 170 9.02 -10.13 14.11
C ARG A 170 9.72 -10.84 12.97
N LEU A 171 10.24 -10.11 12.00
CA LEU A 171 10.92 -10.71 10.84
C LEU A 171 12.38 -11.02 11.10
N LEU A 172 13.04 -10.27 11.97
CA LEU A 172 14.48 -10.32 12.26
C LEU A 172 14.74 -10.17 13.75
N PRO A 173 14.17 -11.02 14.64
CA PRO A 173 14.33 -10.86 16.08
C PRO A 173 15.77 -11.07 16.52
N ASP A 174 16.42 -12.13 16.05
CA ASP A 174 17.81 -12.50 16.35
C ASP A 174 18.35 -13.50 15.31
N GLY A 175 19.66 -13.76 15.36
CA GLY A 175 20.31 -14.62 14.39
C GLY A 175 19.92 -16.09 14.46
N GLN A 176 19.59 -16.61 15.63
CA GLN A 176 19.18 -18.01 15.79
C GLN A 176 17.78 -18.22 15.20
N THR A 177 16.88 -17.29 15.46
CA THR A 177 15.52 -17.32 14.89
C THR A 177 15.56 -17.19 13.37
N VAL A 178 16.37 -16.30 12.82
CA VAL A 178 16.55 -16.17 11.37
C VAL A 178 17.12 -17.47 10.77
N LEU A 179 18.07 -18.10 11.44
CA LEU A 179 18.61 -19.38 11.01
C LEU A 179 17.52 -20.48 11.02
N ALA A 180 16.77 -20.59 12.10
CA ALA A 180 15.67 -21.55 12.23
C ALA A 180 14.60 -21.33 11.14
N LEU A 181 14.26 -20.07 10.85
CA LEU A 181 13.33 -19.73 9.78
C LEU A 181 13.83 -20.19 8.41
N ARG A 182 15.10 -19.92 8.09
CA ARG A 182 15.72 -20.37 6.84
C ARG A 182 15.76 -21.90 6.72
N GLN A 183 16.04 -22.61 7.83
CA GLN A 183 15.97 -24.06 7.89
C GLN A 183 14.55 -24.55 7.62
N ARG A 184 13.55 -23.89 8.16
CA ARG A 184 12.14 -24.23 7.90
C ARG A 184 11.79 -24.10 6.43
N PHE A 185 12.18 -22.99 5.78
CA PHE A 185 12.04 -22.87 4.34
C PHE A 185 12.81 -23.97 3.58
N HIS A 186 13.99 -24.35 4.05
CA HIS A 186 14.76 -25.42 3.41
C HIS A 186 14.06 -26.79 3.53
N ASN A 187 13.52 -27.11 4.70
CA ASN A 187 12.90 -28.40 5.01
C ASN A 187 11.46 -28.50 4.48
N ASP A 188 10.78 -27.39 4.26
CA ASP A 188 9.42 -27.34 3.74
C ASP A 188 9.39 -26.61 2.39
N PRO A 189 9.46 -27.35 1.28
CA PRO A 189 9.44 -26.76 -0.05
C PRO A 189 8.14 -26.05 -0.40
N HIS A 190 7.05 -26.34 0.30
CA HIS A 190 5.75 -25.71 0.11
C HIS A 190 5.57 -24.44 0.95
N LEU A 191 6.44 -24.16 1.91
CA LEU A 191 6.42 -22.87 2.60
C LEU A 191 6.86 -21.77 1.63
N GLY A 192 5.92 -20.94 1.20
CA GLY A 192 6.12 -19.92 0.20
C GLY A 192 6.39 -18.53 0.76
N VAL A 193 5.60 -18.11 1.76
CA VAL A 193 5.66 -16.77 2.35
C VAL A 193 5.60 -16.83 3.86
N VAL A 194 6.39 -15.97 4.50
CA VAL A 194 6.32 -15.69 5.92
C VAL A 194 6.13 -14.20 6.14
N MET A 195 5.03 -13.85 6.77
CA MET A 195 4.61 -12.49 7.03
C MET A 195 4.72 -12.18 8.52
N PRO A 196 5.01 -10.93 8.92
CA PRO A 196 4.94 -10.56 10.33
C PRO A 196 3.48 -10.62 10.80
N GLN A 197 3.25 -11.18 11.97
CA GLN A 197 1.95 -11.06 12.63
C GLN A 197 1.62 -9.57 12.78
N PRO A 198 0.44 -9.13 12.33
CA PRO A 198 0.08 -7.74 12.46
C PRO A 198 0.04 -7.31 13.93
N PRO A 199 0.61 -6.15 14.28
CA PRO A 199 0.45 -5.58 15.61
C PRO A 199 -1.02 -5.40 15.97
N GLU A 200 -1.38 -5.51 17.25
CA GLU A 200 -2.76 -5.33 17.72
C GLU A 200 -3.38 -4.03 17.22
N LEU A 201 -2.61 -2.97 17.23
CA LEU A 201 -3.02 -1.65 16.75
C LEU A 201 -3.45 -1.66 15.27
N ILE A 202 -2.89 -2.55 14.47
CA ILE A 202 -3.14 -2.64 13.01
C ILE A 202 -4.25 -3.66 12.68
N ARG A 203 -4.54 -4.59 13.59
CA ARG A 203 -5.55 -5.64 13.34
C ARG A 203 -6.93 -5.12 12.91
N PRO A 204 -7.48 -4.02 13.47
CA PRO A 204 -8.76 -3.48 13.02
C PRO A 204 -8.77 -3.03 11.55
N TYR A 205 -7.58 -2.76 10.99
CA TYR A 205 -7.41 -2.31 9.61
C TYR A 205 -7.11 -3.45 8.63
N LEU A 206 -7.06 -4.70 9.11
CA LEU A 206 -6.88 -5.89 8.27
C LEU A 206 -8.20 -6.25 7.59
N ASN A 207 -8.54 -5.48 6.60
CA ASN A 207 -9.74 -5.66 5.81
C ASN A 207 -9.46 -5.25 4.35
N TRP A 208 -10.43 -5.49 3.49
CA TRP A 208 -10.30 -5.09 2.10
C TRP A 208 -10.24 -3.57 1.92
N GLY A 209 -10.82 -2.79 2.81
CA GLY A 209 -10.96 -1.35 2.64
C GLY A 209 -11.65 -1.04 1.32
N MET A 210 -11.15 -0.05 0.60
CA MET A 210 -11.64 0.32 -0.73
C MET A 210 -10.97 -0.49 -1.85
N ASN A 211 -10.41 -1.68 -1.55
CA ASN A 211 -9.53 -2.40 -2.49
C ASN A 211 -10.16 -3.68 -3.06
N PHE A 212 -11.32 -4.13 -2.56
CA PHE A 212 -11.85 -5.45 -2.92
C PHE A 212 -12.14 -5.59 -4.42
N GLU A 213 -12.84 -4.63 -5.01
CA GLU A 213 -13.16 -4.66 -6.44
C GLU A 213 -11.91 -4.64 -7.32
N LEU A 214 -10.96 -3.76 -6.97
CA LEU A 214 -9.70 -3.68 -7.69
C LEU A 214 -8.84 -4.94 -7.48
N ALA A 215 -8.86 -5.52 -6.28
CA ALA A 215 -8.21 -6.79 -6.02
C ALA A 215 -8.81 -7.93 -6.83
N CYS A 216 -10.13 -7.97 -7.03
CA CYS A 216 -10.80 -8.93 -7.90
C CYS A 216 -10.33 -8.82 -9.35
N GLN A 217 -10.22 -7.59 -9.87
CA GLN A 217 -9.73 -7.34 -11.23
C GLN A 217 -8.28 -7.82 -11.39
N LEU A 218 -7.42 -7.50 -10.43
CA LEU A 218 -6.02 -7.93 -10.43
C LEU A 218 -5.87 -9.45 -10.25
N ALA A 219 -6.67 -10.05 -9.36
CA ALA A 219 -6.67 -11.49 -9.10
C ALA A 219 -7.10 -12.30 -10.32
N HIS A 220 -7.98 -11.75 -11.14
CA HIS A 220 -8.35 -12.37 -12.41
C HIS A 220 -7.14 -12.60 -13.32
N GLY A 221 -6.20 -11.65 -13.38
CA GLY A 221 -4.94 -11.82 -14.10
C GLY A 221 -4.09 -12.99 -13.59
N MET A 222 -4.24 -13.36 -12.33
CA MET A 222 -3.60 -14.55 -11.74
C MET A 222 -4.42 -15.83 -11.93
N GLY A 223 -5.62 -15.77 -12.50
CA GLY A 223 -6.57 -16.89 -12.59
C GLY A 223 -7.30 -17.18 -11.28
N LEU A 224 -7.37 -16.21 -10.37
CA LEU A 224 -8.00 -16.35 -9.07
C LEU A 224 -9.37 -15.69 -9.04
N ARG A 225 -10.25 -16.27 -8.23
CA ARG A 225 -11.50 -15.65 -7.77
C ARG A 225 -11.39 -15.36 -6.29
N LEU A 226 -11.67 -14.14 -5.92
CA LEU A 226 -11.72 -13.73 -4.52
C LEU A 226 -13.15 -13.86 -3.99
N HIS A 227 -13.23 -14.15 -2.72
CA HIS A 227 -14.50 -14.16 -1.99
C HIS A 227 -14.40 -13.16 -0.83
N PRO A 228 -15.35 -12.24 -0.65
CA PRO A 228 -15.26 -11.21 0.39
C PRO A 228 -15.23 -11.79 1.81
N ASP A 229 -15.88 -12.95 2.01
CA ASP A 229 -15.93 -13.65 3.29
C ASP A 229 -14.76 -14.62 3.49
N ALA A 230 -13.85 -14.72 2.51
CA ALA A 230 -12.65 -15.52 2.68
C ALA A 230 -11.67 -14.81 3.63
N VAL A 231 -10.87 -15.62 4.31
CA VAL A 231 -9.83 -15.08 5.20
C VAL A 231 -8.90 -14.18 4.41
N LEU A 232 -8.83 -12.93 4.84
CA LEU A 232 -7.87 -11.99 4.32
C LEU A 232 -6.64 -11.95 5.23
N ALA A 233 -5.55 -12.52 4.75
CA ALA A 233 -4.24 -12.39 5.36
C ALA A 233 -3.29 -11.76 4.35
N PHE A 234 -2.50 -10.79 4.80
CA PHE A 234 -1.51 -10.12 3.96
C PHE A 234 -0.41 -9.50 4.83
N PRO A 235 0.78 -9.24 4.27
CA PRO A 235 1.88 -8.62 5.02
C PRO A 235 1.58 -7.13 5.26
N ALA A 236 0.73 -6.84 6.26
CA ALA A 236 0.39 -5.47 6.60
C ALA A 236 1.66 -4.67 6.95
N GLY A 237 1.96 -3.69 6.10
CA GLY A 237 3.22 -2.96 6.13
C GLY A 237 4.23 -3.40 5.07
N GLY A 238 3.87 -4.32 4.17
CA GLY A 238 4.60 -4.63 2.93
C GLY A 238 5.92 -5.37 3.10
N MET A 239 6.22 -5.96 4.27
CA MET A 239 7.48 -6.67 4.54
C MET A 239 7.24 -8.15 4.77
N PHE A 240 8.08 -9.01 4.21
CA PHE A 240 7.90 -10.47 4.30
C PHE A 240 9.13 -11.24 3.84
N TRP A 241 9.18 -12.51 4.20
CA TRP A 241 10.04 -13.52 3.60
C TRP A 241 9.26 -14.24 2.50
N ALA A 242 9.88 -14.52 1.37
CA ALA A 242 9.23 -15.25 0.30
C ALA A 242 10.18 -16.10 -0.53
N ARG A 243 9.68 -17.27 -0.98
CA ARG A 243 10.21 -17.86 -2.20
C ARG A 243 9.75 -17.03 -3.38
N PRO A 244 10.61 -16.67 -4.31
CA PRO A 244 10.18 -15.94 -5.51
C PRO A 244 9.04 -16.65 -6.24
N ALA A 245 9.10 -17.97 -6.37
CA ALA A 245 8.05 -18.77 -7.00
C ALA A 245 6.67 -18.56 -6.36
N ALA A 246 6.62 -18.36 -5.03
CA ALA A 246 5.37 -18.16 -4.30
C ALA A 246 4.71 -16.81 -4.58
N ILE A 247 5.49 -15.79 -4.93
CA ILE A 247 4.98 -14.44 -5.23
C ILE A 247 5.02 -14.10 -6.74
N ALA A 248 5.54 -15.00 -7.57
CA ALA A 248 5.59 -14.83 -9.02
C ALA A 248 4.22 -14.48 -9.65
N PRO A 249 3.08 -15.02 -9.19
CA PRO A 249 1.79 -14.64 -9.73
C PRO A 249 1.48 -13.14 -9.62
N LEU A 250 2.06 -12.42 -8.65
CA LEU A 250 1.86 -10.97 -8.51
C LEU A 250 2.40 -10.18 -9.72
N THR A 251 3.37 -10.71 -10.45
CA THR A 251 3.86 -10.05 -11.66
C THR A 251 2.79 -9.99 -12.76
N LYS A 252 1.83 -10.93 -12.75
CA LYS A 252 0.69 -10.90 -13.67
C LYS A 252 -0.30 -9.78 -13.35
N CYS A 253 -0.40 -9.39 -12.07
CA CYS A 253 -1.18 -8.21 -11.68
C CYS A 253 -0.62 -6.95 -12.35
N LEU A 254 0.70 -6.83 -12.43
CA LEU A 254 1.36 -5.68 -13.04
C LEU A 254 1.12 -5.61 -14.56
N ALA A 255 1.00 -6.75 -15.22
CA ALA A 255 0.73 -6.82 -16.66
C ALA A 255 -0.69 -6.33 -17.01
N VAL A 256 -1.62 -6.39 -16.08
CA VAL A 256 -3.00 -5.88 -16.26
C VAL A 256 -3.06 -4.35 -16.10
N MET A 257 -2.04 -3.76 -15.49
CA MET A 257 -1.98 -2.32 -15.27
C MET A 257 -1.25 -1.65 -16.43
N GLU A 258 -1.81 -0.63 -17.01
CA GLU A 258 -1.15 0.16 -18.05
C GLU A 258 0.13 0.82 -17.52
N THR A 259 0.05 1.34 -16.31
CA THR A 259 1.19 1.96 -15.60
C THR A 259 1.04 1.80 -14.10
N LEU A 260 2.16 1.73 -13.39
CA LEU A 260 2.15 1.88 -11.93
C LEU A 260 1.62 3.26 -11.54
N PRO A 261 0.78 3.35 -10.50
CA PRO A 261 0.26 4.63 -10.05
C PRO A 261 1.40 5.56 -9.62
N GLN A 262 1.20 6.86 -9.88
CA GLN A 262 2.16 7.89 -9.55
C GLN A 262 1.98 8.36 -8.11
N GLU A 263 3.08 8.71 -7.45
CA GLU A 263 3.05 9.36 -6.14
C GLU A 263 2.62 10.85 -6.24
N PRO A 264 1.93 11.40 -5.23
CA PRO A 264 1.48 10.73 -4.01
C PRO A 264 0.23 9.86 -4.23
N LEU A 265 0.22 8.68 -3.62
CA LEU A 265 -0.95 7.81 -3.63
C LEU A 265 -1.99 8.23 -2.61
N ALA A 266 -3.25 7.88 -2.86
CA ALA A 266 -4.30 7.93 -1.86
C ALA A 266 -3.93 7.07 -0.63
N VAL A 267 -4.56 7.36 0.50
CA VAL A 267 -4.33 6.64 1.77
C VAL A 267 -4.72 5.17 1.63
N ASP A 268 -5.79 4.87 0.89
CA ASP A 268 -6.27 3.54 0.55
C ASP A 268 -6.87 3.51 -0.88
N GLY A 269 -7.31 2.35 -1.37
CA GLY A 269 -8.02 2.22 -2.64
C GLY A 269 -7.13 2.27 -3.89
N SER A 270 -5.80 2.14 -3.77
CA SER A 270 -4.93 2.08 -4.94
C SER A 270 -4.60 0.64 -5.33
N SER A 271 -4.20 0.44 -6.58
CA SER A 271 -3.75 -0.88 -7.07
C SER A 271 -2.62 -1.49 -6.24
N LEU A 272 -1.77 -0.68 -5.64
CA LEU A 272 -0.69 -1.18 -4.77
C LEU A 272 -1.23 -1.71 -3.45
N HIS A 273 -2.24 -1.05 -2.86
CA HIS A 273 -2.93 -1.56 -1.67
C HIS A 273 -3.68 -2.87 -1.96
N ALA A 274 -4.24 -3.00 -3.18
CA ALA A 274 -4.84 -4.25 -3.62
C ALA A 274 -3.80 -5.35 -3.82
N ILE A 275 -2.66 -5.06 -4.47
CA ILE A 275 -1.57 -6.04 -4.66
C ILE A 275 -0.99 -6.50 -3.32
N GLU A 276 -0.80 -5.61 -2.35
CA GLU A 276 -0.34 -5.97 -1.01
C GLU A 276 -1.27 -7.02 -0.36
N ARG A 277 -2.59 -6.85 -0.51
CA ARG A 277 -3.59 -7.79 -0.02
C ARG A 277 -3.63 -9.13 -0.77
N LEU A 278 -3.07 -9.18 -1.97
CA LEU A 278 -3.02 -10.39 -2.79
C LEU A 278 -1.79 -11.27 -2.54
N VAL A 279 -0.84 -10.86 -1.71
CA VAL A 279 0.41 -11.63 -1.48
C VAL A 279 0.14 -13.05 -1.01
N ALA A 280 -0.74 -13.25 -0.01
CA ALA A 280 -1.09 -14.58 0.47
C ALA A 280 -1.87 -15.39 -0.58
N HIS A 281 -2.77 -14.75 -1.31
CA HIS A 281 -3.53 -15.40 -2.40
C HIS A 281 -2.61 -15.85 -3.55
N ALA A 282 -1.62 -15.01 -3.90
CA ALA A 282 -0.62 -15.38 -4.90
C ALA A 282 0.22 -16.59 -4.45
N CYS A 283 0.59 -16.63 -3.16
CA CYS A 283 1.28 -17.75 -2.57
C CYS A 283 0.47 -19.05 -2.69
N GLU A 284 -0.81 -19.02 -2.34
CA GLU A 284 -1.71 -20.15 -2.47
C GLU A 284 -1.92 -20.59 -3.93
N ALA A 285 -2.08 -19.61 -4.83
CA ALA A 285 -2.23 -19.85 -6.27
C ALA A 285 -1.02 -20.55 -6.89
N SER A 286 0.16 -20.34 -6.33
CA SER A 286 1.40 -20.98 -6.77
C SER A 286 1.63 -22.38 -6.16
N GLY A 287 0.67 -22.90 -5.39
CA GLY A 287 0.77 -24.21 -4.72
C GLY A 287 1.59 -24.18 -3.43
N HIS A 288 1.85 -22.99 -2.90
CA HIS A 288 2.55 -22.83 -1.62
C HIS A 288 1.58 -22.42 -0.51
N HIS A 289 2.05 -22.53 0.72
CA HIS A 289 1.35 -22.00 1.88
C HIS A 289 2.18 -20.88 2.54
N TRP A 290 1.51 -20.09 3.35
CA TRP A 290 2.12 -19.01 4.11
C TRP A 290 2.01 -19.21 5.61
N ARG A 291 2.85 -18.50 6.38
CA ARG A 291 2.88 -18.51 7.84
C ARG A 291 3.03 -17.10 8.39
N LEU A 292 2.70 -16.94 9.67
CA LEU A 292 2.91 -15.70 10.39
C LEU A 292 4.09 -15.82 11.36
N ALA A 293 4.99 -14.83 11.33
CA ALA A 293 6.05 -14.67 12.32
C ALA A 293 5.50 -13.92 13.53
N CYS A 294 5.52 -14.55 14.70
CA CYS A 294 5.00 -14.03 15.95
C CYS A 294 6.14 -13.77 16.94
N GLU A 295 5.91 -12.88 17.89
CA GLU A 295 6.78 -12.79 19.08
C GLU A 295 6.58 -14.03 19.94
N ALA A 296 7.68 -14.60 20.43
CA ALA A 296 7.60 -15.68 21.43
C ALA A 296 6.93 -15.12 22.70
N SER A 297 5.83 -15.72 23.12
CA SER A 297 5.22 -15.36 24.39
C SER A 297 6.13 -15.82 25.53
N PRO A 298 6.53 -14.94 26.46
CA PRO A 298 7.37 -15.34 27.60
C PRO A 298 6.68 -16.34 28.54
N THR A 299 5.37 -16.56 28.40
CA THR A 299 4.57 -17.43 29.24
C THR A 299 4.17 -18.75 28.58
N ALA A 300 4.53 -18.97 27.31
CA ALA A 300 4.23 -20.21 26.63
C ALA A 300 5.15 -21.32 27.15
N SER A 301 4.77 -21.94 28.28
CA SER A 301 5.31 -23.25 28.64
C SER A 301 4.93 -24.24 27.56
N SER A 302 5.86 -24.89 27.11
CA SER A 302 6.18 -25.96 26.18
C SER A 302 5.10 -26.85 25.57
N ALA A 303 3.82 -26.65 25.68
CA ALA A 303 2.88 -27.70 25.25
C ALA A 303 1.63 -27.26 24.51
N SER A 304 1.38 -26.00 24.32
CA SER A 304 0.17 -25.65 23.56
C SER A 304 0.52 -25.29 22.15
N SER A 305 0.25 -26.26 21.31
CA SER A 305 -0.14 -26.00 19.92
C SER A 305 -0.98 -24.73 19.89
N LEU A 306 -0.72 -23.87 18.95
CA LEU A 306 -1.52 -22.74 18.67
C LEU A 306 -2.97 -23.05 18.70
N SER A 307 -3.60 -22.52 19.68
CA SER A 307 -4.99 -22.23 19.57
C SER A 307 -5.12 -20.98 18.75
N VAL A 308 -5.60 -21.14 17.59
CA VAL A 308 -6.16 -20.08 16.78
C VAL A 308 -7.18 -19.34 17.62
N LEU A 309 -7.40 -18.10 17.30
CA LEU A 309 -8.41 -17.16 17.84
C LEU A 309 -9.77 -17.78 18.23
N THR A 310 -10.04 -19.02 17.86
CA THR A 310 -11.29 -19.74 18.06
C THR A 310 -11.34 -20.69 19.23
N SER A 311 -10.21 -21.10 19.77
CA SER A 311 -10.17 -22.08 20.85
C SER A 311 -10.09 -21.49 22.27
N GLN A 312 -9.83 -20.18 22.36
CA GLN A 312 -9.82 -19.48 23.64
C GLN A 312 -10.92 -18.40 23.68
N PRO A 313 -11.86 -18.47 24.64
CA PRO A 313 -12.93 -17.49 24.77
C PRO A 313 -12.42 -16.05 24.91
N GLU A 314 -11.26 -15.86 25.53
CA GLU A 314 -10.63 -14.56 25.71
C GLU A 314 -10.14 -13.94 24.41
N GLU A 315 -9.53 -14.74 23.52
CA GLU A 315 -9.07 -14.28 22.20
C GLU A 315 -10.25 -13.96 21.27
N PHE A 316 -11.31 -14.76 21.33
CA PHE A 316 -12.53 -14.49 20.61
C PHE A 316 -13.20 -13.20 21.11
N GLN A 317 -13.24 -12.99 22.42
CA GLN A 317 -13.79 -11.79 23.04
C GLN A 317 -12.95 -10.55 22.66
N GLN A 318 -11.63 -10.68 22.62
CA GLN A 318 -10.73 -9.62 22.17
C GLN A 318 -10.92 -9.31 20.69
N ALA A 319 -11.02 -10.31 19.82
CA ALA A 319 -11.31 -10.15 18.40
C ALA A 319 -12.66 -9.45 18.15
N THR A 320 -13.69 -9.85 18.89
CA THR A 320 -15.03 -9.26 18.82
C THR A 320 -15.00 -7.79 19.28
N SER A 321 -14.26 -7.48 20.34
CA SER A 321 -14.08 -6.11 20.84
C SER A 321 -13.37 -5.22 19.84
N LEU A 322 -12.32 -5.74 19.18
CA LEU A 322 -11.59 -5.03 18.11
C LEU A 322 -12.48 -4.78 16.90
N LEU A 323 -13.33 -5.75 16.52
CA LEU A 323 -14.29 -5.57 15.45
C LEU A 323 -15.31 -4.48 15.81
N ALA A 324 -15.88 -4.53 16.99
CA ALA A 324 -16.83 -3.52 17.46
C ALA A 324 -16.22 -2.11 17.47
N LEU A 325 -14.94 -2.00 17.83
CA LEU A 325 -14.19 -0.74 17.75
C LEU A 325 -14.04 -0.28 16.30
N HIS A 326 -13.66 -1.19 15.41
CA HIS A 326 -13.49 -0.88 14.00
C HIS A 326 -14.80 -0.46 13.34
N CYS A 327 -15.90 -1.17 13.61
CA CYS A 327 -17.22 -0.80 13.13
C CYS A 327 -17.61 0.62 13.57
N ARG A 328 -17.35 0.98 14.83
CA ARG A 328 -17.58 2.34 15.34
C ARG A 328 -16.74 3.38 14.61
N GLN A 329 -15.46 3.09 14.36
CA GLN A 329 -14.58 4.00 13.61
C GLN A 329 -15.06 4.21 12.18
N LEU A 330 -15.50 3.14 11.51
CA LEU A 330 -16.08 3.24 10.16
C LEU A 330 -17.36 4.05 10.17
N GLN A 331 -18.23 3.83 11.15
CA GLN A 331 -19.47 4.59 11.32
C GLN A 331 -19.18 6.08 11.48
N THR A 332 -18.28 6.45 12.40
CA THR A 332 -17.85 7.85 12.58
C THR A 332 -17.27 8.45 11.30
N SER A 333 -16.46 7.66 10.56
CA SER A 333 -15.90 8.12 9.29
C SER A 333 -16.97 8.33 8.21
N CYS A 334 -18.01 7.50 8.17
CA CYS A 334 -19.13 7.67 7.27
C CYS A 334 -19.92 8.93 7.63
N GLU A 335 -20.25 9.11 8.90
CA GLU A 335 -20.96 10.29 9.40
C GLU A 335 -20.20 11.59 9.07
N GLN A 336 -18.88 11.58 9.21
CA GLN A 336 -18.04 12.72 8.84
C GLN A 336 -18.09 13.00 7.33
N LYS A 337 -17.99 11.96 6.51
CA LYS A 337 -18.06 12.10 5.04
C LYS A 337 -19.43 12.58 4.58
N GLU A 338 -20.50 12.13 5.22
CA GLU A 338 -21.86 12.62 4.94
C GLU A 338 -21.99 14.09 5.28
N ALA A 339 -21.43 14.52 6.42
CA ALA A 339 -21.41 15.95 6.81
C ALA A 339 -20.59 16.79 5.82
N ASP A 340 -19.43 16.32 5.39
CA ASP A 340 -18.57 16.98 4.41
C ASP A 340 -19.28 17.09 3.04
N LEU A 341 -20.00 16.05 2.63
CA LEU A 341 -20.79 16.05 1.39
C LEU A 341 -21.91 17.10 1.45
N LEU A 342 -22.68 17.11 2.54
CA LEU A 342 -23.73 18.10 2.74
C LEU A 342 -23.22 19.53 2.74
N CYS A 343 -22.05 19.76 3.35
CA CYS A 343 -21.37 21.06 3.31
C CYS A 343 -20.97 21.44 1.88
N SER A 344 -20.46 20.49 1.11
CA SER A 344 -20.08 20.68 -0.29
C SER A 344 -21.30 21.00 -1.17
N GLU A 345 -22.40 20.29 -0.99
CA GLU A 345 -23.67 20.55 -1.69
C GLU A 345 -24.20 21.95 -1.38
N THR A 346 -24.21 22.36 -0.12
CA THR A 346 -24.62 23.70 0.29
C THR A 346 -23.75 24.80 -0.35
N ASN A 347 -22.43 24.57 -0.43
CA ASN A 347 -21.53 25.50 -1.10
C ASN A 347 -21.78 25.56 -2.61
N LEU A 348 -22.06 24.42 -3.24
CA LEU A 348 -22.38 24.35 -4.67
C LEU A 348 -23.65 25.13 -4.98
N GLU A 349 -24.70 24.98 -4.17
CA GLU A 349 -25.95 25.74 -4.29
C GLU A 349 -25.69 27.25 -4.17
N ARG A 350 -24.90 27.65 -3.17
CA ARG A 350 -24.52 29.07 -2.99
C ARG A 350 -23.77 29.62 -4.20
N CYS A 351 -22.81 28.89 -4.72
CA CYS A 351 -22.07 29.28 -5.95
C CYS A 351 -23.01 29.37 -7.15
N SER A 352 -23.94 28.44 -7.28
CA SER A 352 -24.94 28.43 -8.37
C SER A 352 -25.84 29.68 -8.29
N GLN A 353 -26.30 30.06 -7.10
CA GLN A 353 -27.08 31.28 -6.89
C GLN A 353 -26.28 32.54 -7.25
N GLN A 354 -25.00 32.61 -6.85
CA GLN A 354 -24.12 33.71 -7.18
C GLN A 354 -23.90 33.85 -8.70
N LEU A 355 -23.76 32.72 -9.40
CA LEU A 355 -23.63 32.70 -10.86
C LEU A 355 -24.89 33.21 -11.54
N LEU A 356 -26.07 32.80 -11.08
CA LEU A 356 -27.35 33.30 -11.62
C LEU A 356 -27.52 34.80 -11.39
N GLN A 357 -27.11 35.31 -10.24
CA GLN A 357 -27.16 36.72 -9.95
C GLN A 357 -26.18 37.53 -10.82
N ALA A 358 -24.96 37.00 -11.00
CA ALA A 358 -23.97 37.61 -11.88
C ALA A 358 -24.45 37.63 -13.35
N ASP A 359 -25.06 36.57 -13.84
CA ASP A 359 -25.64 36.48 -15.19
C ASP A 359 -26.74 37.53 -15.38
N SER A 360 -27.63 37.68 -14.39
CA SER A 360 -28.66 38.74 -14.40
C SER A 360 -28.07 40.14 -14.46
N THR A 361 -27.03 40.39 -13.67
CA THR A 361 -26.32 41.69 -13.66
C THR A 361 -25.64 41.95 -15.00
N ILE A 362 -25.01 40.97 -15.60
CA ILE A 362 -24.40 41.07 -16.93
C ILE A 362 -25.46 41.42 -17.99
N LYS A 363 -26.61 40.76 -17.96
CA LYS A 363 -27.71 41.06 -18.89
C LYS A 363 -28.18 42.51 -18.77
N GLU A 364 -28.36 42.99 -17.53
CA GLU A 364 -28.75 44.38 -17.29
C GLU A 364 -27.71 45.37 -17.80
N LEU A 365 -26.42 45.11 -17.54
CA LEU A 365 -25.32 45.96 -18.03
C LEU A 365 -25.24 45.99 -19.57
N VAL A 366 -25.41 44.84 -20.21
CA VAL A 366 -25.43 44.72 -21.68
C VAL A 366 -26.61 45.53 -22.25
N GLN A 367 -27.78 45.43 -21.63
CA GLN A 367 -28.94 46.22 -22.06
C GLN A 367 -28.65 47.73 -21.92
N ARG A 368 -28.13 48.20 -20.79
CA ARG A 368 -27.75 49.60 -20.57
C ARG A 368 -26.69 50.10 -21.57
N LEU A 369 -25.71 49.27 -21.90
CA LEU A 369 -24.73 49.55 -22.94
C LEU A 369 -25.39 49.72 -24.31
N THR A 370 -26.29 48.80 -24.66
CA THR A 370 -27.02 48.86 -25.93
C THR A 370 -27.88 50.12 -26.04
N GLU A 371 -28.58 50.49 -24.98
CA GLU A 371 -29.36 51.73 -24.89
C GLU A 371 -28.47 52.98 -25.04
N ARG A 372 -27.30 52.98 -24.39
CA ARG A 372 -26.31 54.08 -24.51
C ARG A 372 -25.74 54.18 -25.93
N ASP A 373 -25.42 53.06 -26.55
CA ASP A 373 -24.94 53.04 -27.93
C ASP A 373 -25.98 53.59 -28.89
N GLN A 374 -27.26 53.24 -28.72
CA GLN A 374 -28.37 53.78 -29.49
C GLN A 374 -28.51 55.28 -29.29
N GLN A 375 -28.38 55.80 -28.04
CA GLN A 375 -28.38 57.24 -27.75
C GLN A 375 -27.21 57.96 -28.45
N ILE A 376 -26.01 57.37 -28.37
CA ILE A 376 -24.82 57.94 -29.03
C ILE A 376 -25.01 57.96 -30.54
N GLN A 377 -25.54 56.91 -31.13
CA GLN A 377 -25.83 56.88 -32.56
C GLN A 377 -26.91 57.89 -32.98
N THR A 378 -27.96 58.03 -32.15
CA THR A 378 -29.01 59.00 -32.38
C THR A 378 -28.42 60.45 -32.30
N MET A 379 -27.60 60.72 -31.31
CA MET A 379 -26.90 62.00 -31.20
C MET A 379 -25.96 62.27 -32.39
N ALA A 380 -25.18 61.27 -32.77
CA ALA A 380 -24.26 61.34 -33.91
C ALA A 380 -24.96 61.55 -35.26
N ASN A 381 -26.18 61.07 -35.38
CA ASN A 381 -27.01 61.25 -36.56
C ASN A 381 -27.85 62.53 -36.53
N SER A 382 -27.93 63.20 -35.39
CA SER A 382 -28.68 64.49 -35.26
C SER A 382 -28.12 65.58 -36.16
N TRP A 383 -29.00 66.40 -36.63
CA TRP A 383 -28.60 67.58 -37.49
C TRP A 383 -27.63 68.50 -36.74
N GLY A 384 -27.79 68.69 -35.48
CA GLY A 384 -26.91 69.50 -34.64
C GLY A 384 -25.47 69.00 -34.61
N TRP A 385 -25.26 67.68 -34.44
CA TRP A 385 -23.93 67.07 -34.44
C TRP A 385 -23.26 67.07 -35.81
N LYS A 386 -24.08 66.92 -36.90
CA LYS A 386 -23.60 67.00 -38.30
C LYS A 386 -23.16 68.44 -38.60
N LEU A 387 -23.88 69.45 -38.14
CA LEU A 387 -23.54 70.86 -38.29
C LEU A 387 -22.28 71.18 -37.49
N THR A 388 -22.12 70.72 -36.25
CA THR A 388 -20.94 70.93 -35.44
C THR A 388 -19.67 70.36 -36.05
N ARG A 389 -19.75 69.14 -36.63
CA ARG A 389 -18.65 68.56 -37.40
C ARG A 389 -18.33 69.30 -38.71
N LEU A 390 -19.34 69.79 -39.40
CA LEU A 390 -19.13 70.62 -40.58
C LEU A 390 -18.44 71.95 -40.19
N TRP A 391 -18.85 72.58 -39.08
CA TRP A 391 -18.27 73.82 -38.55
C TRP A 391 -16.83 73.58 -38.08
N GLN A 392 -16.51 72.51 -37.40
CA GLN A 392 -15.15 72.13 -37.02
C GLN A 392 -14.24 71.89 -38.24
N ARG A 393 -14.78 71.27 -39.32
CA ARG A 393 -14.02 71.03 -40.54
C ARG A 393 -13.76 72.36 -41.31
N LEU A 394 -14.72 73.26 -41.32
CA LEU A 394 -14.55 74.56 -41.89
C LEU A 394 -13.57 75.41 -41.11
N TRP A 395 -13.63 75.41 -39.81
CA TRP A 395 -12.71 76.11 -38.90
C TRP A 395 -11.27 75.59 -39.01
N LYS A 396 -11.08 74.29 -39.12
CA LYS A 396 -9.75 73.71 -39.38
C LYS A 396 -9.18 74.10 -40.77
N ARG A 397 -10.02 74.41 -41.74
CA ARG A 397 -9.60 74.87 -43.08
C ARG A 397 -9.40 76.36 -43.19
N ALA A 398 -9.89 77.17 -42.27
CA ALA A 398 -9.73 78.61 -42.25
C ALA A 398 -8.54 79.03 -41.35
N GLY A 399 -7.85 78.17 -40.71
CA GLY A 399 -6.71 78.40 -39.85
C GLY A 399 -5.38 77.90 -40.40
N THR A 400 -5.35 77.52 -41.70
CA THR A 400 -4.17 77.31 -42.50
C THR A 400 -4.21 78.35 -43.64
#